data_fbff57435b0588bc26fa7676838f0f1a
#
_entry.id   fbff57435b0588bc26fa7676838f0f1a
#
_cell.length_a   1.000
_cell.length_b   1.000
_cell.length_c   1.000
_cell.angle_alpha   90.00
_cell.angle_beta   90.00
_cell.angle_gamma   90.00
#
_symmetry.space_group_name_H-M   'P 1'
#
loop_
_entity.id
_entity.type
_entity.pdbx_description
1 polymer ?
#
loop_
_entity_poly.entity_id
_entity_poly.type
_entity_poly.pdbx_seq_one_letter_code
_entity_poly.pdbx_strand_id
1 'polypeptide(L)'
;MANDLARRDFLAGLGVALGGAALGDLAVVGDAAAQDTPKGRIPETPVKFGHITIQSGPGAILGLPSLKGHTLAAEEINAAGGLLGKRKIETITADEAAGPEATVKEVKRMKLSEKIDYFSGVIAAHNQLAVGPVVEELKLLTIMTEGCIDKLFEVEVPNPHYLFGMTNILSADGVTTALAIAKAWPDVKRIAVINPDYAFGRWFQLHVDAAREKLLPGSEIVSEVWAPFPNTADFTSHITKTVAARPDIVVTSMWGGMYVSFYKQALGHGLFRRARLAGNINFGVVPQAIGKDHPEGALAGVHSNYHFTYAPAGASTANKRFVEAYQKRWNEYPSYAAEAAYTGLYLFKTAVEKANKQAGGGWPEDDAVIKQLEGLSIEGPAGLVTIRKEDHRAYKDVKVGFSKNLPDYPFAVWDPERIMTIPVGQMTAPPNWSKPGKGHNDPSATVNWIKTTWKKAGA
;
A
#
# COMPACT_ATOMS: atom_id res chain seq x y z
N MET A 1 -25.69 -5.21 19.15
CA MET A 1 -26.09 -6.55 18.68
C MET A 1 -25.82 -6.76 17.16
N ALA A 2 -25.90 -5.75 16.29
CA ALA A 2 -25.62 -5.92 14.84
C ALA A 2 -24.11 -6.01 14.48
N ASN A 3 -23.23 -5.53 15.35
CA ASN A 3 -21.76 -5.58 15.13
C ASN A 3 -21.12 -6.93 15.44
N ASP A 4 -21.79 -7.78 16.18
CA ASP A 4 -21.27 -9.11 16.54
C ASP A 4 -21.47 -10.17 15.44
N LEU A 5 -22.49 -9.99 14.61
CA LEU A 5 -22.74 -10.92 13.50
C LEU A 5 -21.74 -10.74 12.35
N ALA A 6 -21.43 -9.51 11.96
CA ALA A 6 -20.41 -9.26 10.92
C ALA A 6 -18.99 -9.70 11.34
N ARG A 7 -18.71 -9.65 12.65
CA ARG A 7 -17.44 -10.12 13.22
C ARG A 7 -17.36 -11.64 13.33
N ARG A 8 -18.50 -12.30 13.56
CA ARG A 8 -18.57 -13.76 13.64
C ARG A 8 -18.41 -14.41 12.28
N ASP A 9 -19.02 -13.86 11.24
CA ASP A 9 -18.93 -14.43 9.90
C ASP A 9 -17.55 -14.25 9.27
N PHE A 10 -16.86 -13.14 9.59
CA PHE A 10 -15.48 -12.92 9.18
C PHE A 10 -14.48 -13.82 9.94
N LEU A 11 -14.70 -14.04 11.24
CA LEU A 11 -13.85 -14.88 12.08
C LEU A 11 -14.12 -16.38 11.90
N ALA A 12 -15.30 -16.78 11.44
CA ALA A 12 -15.61 -18.18 11.14
C ALA A 12 -14.84 -18.74 9.93
N GLY A 13 -14.37 -17.85 9.04
CA GLY A 13 -13.45 -18.19 7.95
C GLY A 13 -11.97 -18.24 8.33
N LEU A 14 -11.61 -17.75 9.52
CA LEU A 14 -10.23 -17.64 10.03
C LEU A 14 -9.89 -18.73 11.09
N GLY A 15 -10.69 -19.76 11.18
CA GLY A 15 -10.42 -20.88 12.06
C GLY A 15 -9.20 -21.68 11.61
N VAL A 16 -8.16 -21.64 12.46
CA VAL A 16 -7.03 -22.58 12.59
C VAL A 16 -5.80 -22.28 11.71
N ALA A 17 -4.84 -21.61 12.30
CA ALA A 17 -3.44 -22.06 12.34
C ALA A 17 -2.65 -21.27 13.40
N LEU A 18 -2.95 -21.54 14.68
CA LEU A 18 -1.97 -21.33 15.75
C LEU A 18 -1.49 -22.72 16.17
N GLY A 19 -0.29 -23.08 15.78
CA GLY A 19 0.30 -24.36 16.19
C GLY A 19 1.77 -24.41 15.82
N GLY A 20 2.59 -24.27 16.85
CA GLY A 20 4.04 -24.28 16.80
C GLY A 20 4.62 -25.59 16.28
N ALA A 21 5.86 -25.52 15.86
CA ALA A 21 6.70 -26.64 15.49
C ALA A 21 6.82 -27.66 16.63
N ALA A 22 6.28 -28.85 16.40
CA ALA A 22 6.70 -30.07 17.05
C ALA A 22 6.52 -31.22 16.06
N LEU A 23 7.59 -31.90 15.77
CA LEU A 23 7.63 -33.14 15.03
C LEU A 23 6.84 -34.22 15.81
N GLY A 24 5.85 -34.79 15.16
CA GLY A 24 5.11 -35.93 15.73
C GLY A 24 4.16 -36.48 14.70
N ASP A 25 4.43 -37.70 14.25
CA ASP A 25 3.58 -38.51 13.37
C ASP A 25 2.13 -38.60 13.87
N LEU A 26 1.20 -38.19 13.01
CA LEU A 26 -0.19 -38.58 13.13
C LEU A 26 -0.65 -39.19 11.80
N ALA A 27 -0.77 -40.50 11.81
CA ALA A 27 -1.38 -41.28 10.75
C ALA A 27 -2.83 -40.82 10.55
N VAL A 28 -3.18 -40.31 9.39
CA VAL A 28 -4.56 -40.15 8.93
C VAL A 28 -4.88 -41.32 7.99
N VAL A 29 -5.75 -42.19 8.46
CA VAL A 29 -6.37 -43.24 7.65
C VAL A 29 -7.48 -42.56 6.83
N GLY A 30 -7.43 -42.71 5.53
CA GLY A 30 -8.48 -42.25 4.62
C GLY A 30 -8.01 -42.34 3.17
N ASP A 31 -7.97 -43.53 2.60
CA ASP A 31 -7.78 -43.79 1.18
C ASP A 31 -8.91 -43.17 0.37
N ALA A 32 -8.62 -42.09 -0.35
CA ALA A 32 -9.27 -41.80 -1.60
C ALA A 32 -8.15 -41.84 -2.65
N ALA A 33 -8.19 -42.82 -3.54
CA ALA A 33 -7.25 -42.99 -4.63
C ALA A 33 -7.12 -41.70 -5.43
N ALA A 34 -6.05 -40.96 -5.18
CA ALA A 34 -5.62 -39.86 -6.06
C ALA A 34 -5.17 -40.51 -7.37
N GLN A 35 -5.92 -40.28 -8.44
CA GLN A 35 -5.45 -40.55 -9.81
C GLN A 35 -4.07 -39.92 -9.97
N ASP A 36 -3.07 -40.71 -10.27
CA ASP A 36 -1.71 -40.29 -10.60
C ASP A 36 -1.73 -39.42 -11.84
N THR A 37 -1.97 -38.12 -11.67
CA THR A 37 -1.75 -37.15 -12.72
C THR A 37 -0.23 -37.03 -12.93
N PRO A 38 0.28 -37.14 -14.16
CA PRO A 38 1.72 -37.04 -14.40
C PRO A 38 2.27 -35.76 -13.81
N LYS A 39 3.21 -35.86 -12.88
CA LYS A 39 3.87 -34.72 -12.26
C LYS A 39 4.51 -33.88 -13.36
N GLY A 40 3.95 -32.70 -13.62
CA GLY A 40 4.46 -31.78 -14.61
C GLY A 40 5.94 -31.41 -14.34
N ARG A 41 6.67 -31.06 -15.40
CA ARG A 41 8.07 -30.65 -15.26
C ARG A 41 8.16 -29.21 -14.71
N ILE A 42 9.05 -28.95 -13.76
CA ILE A 42 9.48 -27.60 -13.43
C ILE A 42 10.64 -27.24 -14.38
N PRO A 43 10.50 -26.17 -15.19
CA PRO A 43 11.58 -25.70 -16.05
C PRO A 43 12.82 -25.31 -15.25
N GLU A 44 14.00 -25.34 -15.86
CA GLU A 44 15.25 -24.87 -15.25
C GLU A 44 15.55 -23.42 -15.62
N THR A 45 14.82 -22.86 -16.59
CA THR A 45 14.97 -21.46 -17.01
C THR A 45 14.51 -20.52 -15.88
N PRO A 46 15.16 -19.37 -15.70
CA PRO A 46 14.73 -18.36 -14.75
C PRO A 46 13.26 -17.93 -14.97
N VAL A 47 12.64 -17.45 -13.92
CA VAL A 47 11.39 -16.69 -14.01
C VAL A 47 11.77 -15.23 -14.22
N LYS A 48 11.31 -14.62 -15.31
CA LYS A 48 11.55 -13.22 -15.61
C LYS A 48 10.46 -12.35 -15.01
N PHE A 49 10.84 -11.50 -14.06
CA PHE A 49 9.97 -10.52 -13.43
C PHE A 49 10.24 -9.12 -13.99
N GLY A 50 9.23 -8.49 -14.58
CA GLY A 50 9.26 -7.06 -14.83
C GLY A 50 8.98 -6.30 -13.53
N HIS A 51 9.80 -5.31 -13.17
CA HIS A 51 9.55 -4.43 -12.03
C HIS A 51 9.77 -2.98 -12.43
N ILE A 52 8.68 -2.21 -12.53
CA ILE A 52 8.73 -0.79 -12.88
C ILE A 52 8.48 0.06 -11.64
N THR A 53 9.31 1.07 -11.46
CA THR A 53 9.19 2.01 -10.34
C THR A 53 9.82 3.36 -10.71
N ILE A 54 9.59 4.40 -9.92
CA ILE A 54 10.19 5.72 -10.16
C ILE A 54 11.68 5.67 -9.77
N GLN A 55 12.57 5.70 -10.75
CA GLN A 55 14.02 5.62 -10.51
C GLN A 55 14.72 6.97 -10.65
N SER A 56 14.03 7.99 -11.17
CA SER A 56 14.57 9.34 -11.36
C SER A 56 13.59 10.43 -10.88
N GLY A 57 14.10 11.65 -10.75
CA GLY A 57 13.30 12.80 -10.31
C GLY A 57 12.82 12.73 -8.85
N PRO A 58 11.87 13.60 -8.46
CA PRO A 58 11.41 13.73 -7.07
C PRO A 58 10.76 12.48 -6.48
N GLY A 59 10.22 11.59 -7.31
CA GLY A 59 9.61 10.33 -6.89
C GLY A 59 10.61 9.23 -6.57
N ALA A 60 11.88 9.35 -6.98
CA ALA A 60 12.91 8.34 -6.77
C ALA A 60 13.15 8.00 -5.29
N ILE A 61 12.91 8.97 -4.40
CA ILE A 61 12.99 8.76 -2.94
C ILE A 61 12.05 7.64 -2.46
N LEU A 62 10.99 7.34 -3.19
CA LEU A 62 10.06 6.26 -2.92
C LEU A 62 10.33 5.04 -3.83
N GLY A 63 10.60 5.29 -5.10
CA GLY A 63 10.77 4.23 -6.08
C GLY A 63 12.04 3.40 -5.91
N LEU A 64 13.18 4.02 -5.57
CA LEU A 64 14.41 3.28 -5.32
C LEU A 64 14.32 2.33 -4.10
N PRO A 65 13.74 2.71 -2.96
CA PRO A 65 13.44 1.76 -1.90
C PRO A 65 12.53 0.61 -2.33
N SER A 66 11.52 0.84 -3.16
CA SER A 66 10.67 -0.23 -3.73
C SER A 66 11.50 -1.24 -4.53
N LEU A 67 12.36 -0.76 -5.43
CA LEU A 67 13.27 -1.61 -6.19
C LEU A 67 14.20 -2.41 -5.27
N LYS A 68 14.75 -1.78 -4.21
CA LYS A 68 15.60 -2.45 -3.22
C LYS A 68 14.85 -3.55 -2.48
N GLY A 69 13.59 -3.31 -2.09
CA GLY A 69 12.75 -4.32 -1.44
C GLY A 69 12.49 -5.53 -2.34
N HIS A 70 12.13 -5.31 -3.60
CA HIS A 70 11.98 -6.37 -4.59
C HIS A 70 13.29 -7.15 -4.80
N THR A 71 14.40 -6.44 -4.95
CA THR A 71 15.73 -7.05 -5.14
C THR A 71 16.12 -7.93 -3.96
N LEU A 72 15.91 -7.46 -2.72
CA LEU A 72 16.21 -8.26 -1.52
C LEU A 72 15.41 -9.56 -1.49
N ALA A 73 14.12 -9.49 -1.77
CA ALA A 73 13.26 -10.67 -1.81
C ALA A 73 13.72 -11.66 -2.91
N ALA A 74 14.06 -11.16 -4.10
CA ALA A 74 14.56 -11.98 -5.20
C ALA A 74 15.91 -12.63 -4.84
N GLU A 75 16.85 -11.88 -4.23
CA GLU A 75 18.13 -12.40 -3.76
C GLU A 75 17.94 -13.50 -2.71
N GLU A 76 17.06 -13.31 -1.72
CA GLU A 76 16.79 -14.31 -0.67
C GLU A 76 16.14 -15.58 -1.26
N ILE A 77 15.14 -15.43 -2.12
CA ILE A 77 14.48 -16.56 -2.79
C ILE A 77 15.49 -17.32 -3.64
N ASN A 78 16.34 -16.62 -4.38
CA ASN A 78 17.36 -17.21 -5.22
C ASN A 78 18.44 -17.95 -4.40
N ALA A 79 18.84 -17.40 -3.27
CA ALA A 79 19.80 -18.04 -2.35
C ALA A 79 19.20 -19.32 -1.74
N ALA A 80 17.87 -19.36 -1.51
CA ALA A 80 17.16 -20.53 -1.03
C ALA A 80 16.88 -21.61 -2.12
N GLY A 81 17.43 -21.44 -3.34
CA GLY A 81 17.25 -22.40 -4.44
C GLY A 81 16.34 -21.90 -5.56
N GLY A 82 15.65 -20.75 -5.40
CA GLY A 82 14.68 -20.22 -6.35
C GLY A 82 13.25 -20.72 -6.08
N LEU A 83 12.33 -20.33 -6.95
CA LEU A 83 10.95 -20.79 -6.90
C LEU A 83 10.88 -22.31 -7.12
N LEU A 84 10.16 -22.99 -6.25
CA LEU A 84 10.05 -24.45 -6.21
C LEU A 84 11.40 -25.18 -6.18
N GLY A 85 12.44 -24.54 -5.61
CA GLY A 85 13.78 -25.09 -5.49
C GLY A 85 14.57 -25.21 -6.81
N LYS A 86 14.10 -24.57 -7.90
CA LYS A 86 14.71 -24.68 -9.23
C LYS A 86 14.80 -23.38 -10.01
N ARG A 87 13.72 -22.63 -10.13
CA ARG A 87 13.69 -21.44 -10.99
C ARG A 87 14.16 -20.20 -10.25
N LYS A 88 15.29 -19.65 -10.64
CA LYS A 88 15.76 -18.36 -10.15
C LYS A 88 14.89 -17.23 -10.67
N ILE A 89 14.76 -16.15 -9.90
CA ILE A 89 14.10 -14.92 -10.32
C ILE A 89 15.16 -14.05 -11.01
N GLU A 90 14.84 -13.60 -12.22
CA GLU A 90 15.56 -12.58 -12.98
C GLU A 90 14.68 -11.34 -13.08
N THR A 91 15.17 -10.20 -12.57
CA THR A 91 14.38 -8.94 -12.57
C THR A 91 14.83 -8.04 -13.72
N ILE A 92 13.85 -7.60 -14.52
CA ILE A 92 14.01 -6.60 -15.58
C ILE A 92 13.32 -5.32 -15.12
N THR A 93 14.06 -4.21 -15.09
CA THR A 93 13.56 -2.95 -14.52
C THR A 93 13.38 -1.85 -15.56
N ALA A 94 12.48 -0.90 -15.28
CA ALA A 94 12.37 0.36 -16.01
C ALA A 94 11.91 1.49 -15.08
N ASP A 95 12.10 2.72 -15.54
CA ASP A 95 11.72 3.94 -14.84
C ASP A 95 10.36 4.45 -15.33
N GLU A 96 9.41 4.64 -14.44
CA GLU A 96 8.09 5.19 -14.76
C GLU A 96 8.02 6.73 -14.69
N ALA A 97 9.12 7.41 -14.39
CA ALA A 97 9.13 8.88 -14.17
C ALA A 97 8.66 9.67 -15.40
N ALA A 98 8.76 9.09 -16.60
CA ALA A 98 8.31 9.74 -17.83
C ALA A 98 6.79 9.75 -18.04
N GLY A 99 6.02 9.13 -17.12
CA GLY A 99 4.56 9.18 -17.10
C GLY A 99 3.84 8.01 -17.81
N PRO A 100 2.50 8.11 -17.94
CA PRO A 100 1.66 6.97 -18.30
C PRO A 100 1.98 6.31 -19.64
N GLU A 101 2.14 7.09 -20.70
CA GLU A 101 2.42 6.56 -22.05
C GLU A 101 3.76 5.80 -22.10
N ALA A 102 4.79 6.38 -21.48
CA ALA A 102 6.11 5.75 -21.39
C ALA A 102 6.05 4.45 -20.57
N THR A 103 5.35 4.47 -19.44
CA THR A 103 5.19 3.29 -18.58
C THR A 103 4.46 2.16 -19.31
N VAL A 104 3.37 2.46 -20.01
CA VAL A 104 2.65 1.48 -20.85
C VAL A 104 3.56 0.90 -21.95
N LYS A 105 4.35 1.75 -22.59
CA LYS A 105 5.32 1.30 -23.62
C LYS A 105 6.34 0.33 -23.02
N GLU A 106 6.86 0.62 -21.83
CA GLU A 106 7.81 -0.25 -21.15
C GLU A 106 7.18 -1.60 -20.73
N VAL A 107 5.96 -1.61 -20.19
CA VAL A 107 5.23 -2.87 -19.90
C VAL A 107 5.08 -3.73 -21.15
N LYS A 108 4.64 -3.12 -22.28
CA LYS A 108 4.52 -3.82 -23.56
C LYS A 108 5.88 -4.33 -24.06
N ARG A 109 6.93 -3.53 -23.97
CA ARG A 109 8.30 -3.95 -24.32
C ARG A 109 8.75 -5.15 -23.51
N MET A 110 8.58 -5.08 -22.18
CA MET A 110 8.94 -6.17 -21.28
C MET A 110 8.19 -7.46 -21.62
N LYS A 111 6.86 -7.39 -21.85
CA LYS A 111 6.07 -8.59 -22.18
C LYS A 111 6.37 -9.12 -23.56
N LEU A 112 6.41 -8.28 -24.58
CA LEU A 112 6.46 -8.71 -25.96
C LEU A 112 7.90 -8.97 -26.46
N SER A 113 8.88 -8.21 -25.99
CA SER A 113 10.29 -8.32 -26.41
C SER A 113 11.14 -9.12 -25.44
N GLU A 114 11.13 -8.74 -24.14
CA GLU A 114 11.94 -9.42 -23.11
C GLU A 114 11.30 -10.74 -22.65
N LYS A 115 10.01 -10.95 -22.96
CA LYS A 115 9.26 -12.15 -22.57
C LYS A 115 9.21 -12.36 -21.06
N ILE A 116 8.89 -11.30 -20.31
CA ILE A 116 8.65 -11.45 -18.86
C ILE A 116 7.48 -12.40 -18.61
N ASP A 117 7.63 -13.21 -17.58
CA ASP A 117 6.58 -14.12 -17.11
C ASP A 117 5.55 -13.35 -16.27
N TYR A 118 6.03 -12.50 -15.34
CA TYR A 118 5.24 -11.78 -14.35
C TYR A 118 5.67 -10.32 -14.24
N PHE A 119 4.78 -9.50 -13.64
CA PHE A 119 5.03 -8.08 -13.50
C PHE A 119 4.70 -7.57 -12.09
N SER A 120 5.45 -6.58 -11.62
CA SER A 120 5.20 -5.91 -10.35
C SER A 120 5.64 -4.44 -10.37
N GLY A 121 5.27 -3.69 -9.35
CA GLY A 121 5.72 -2.32 -9.18
C GLY A 121 4.60 -1.32 -9.44
N VAL A 122 4.98 -0.25 -10.10
CA VAL A 122 4.25 0.99 -10.41
C VAL A 122 3.84 1.76 -9.15
N ILE A 123 4.48 2.91 -8.95
CA ILE A 123 4.27 3.79 -7.80
C ILE A 123 3.16 4.79 -8.07
N ALA A 124 3.25 5.52 -9.19
CA ALA A 124 2.39 6.66 -9.43
C ALA A 124 0.98 6.25 -9.87
N ALA A 125 -0.05 6.75 -9.18
CA ALA A 125 -1.44 6.40 -9.41
C ALA A 125 -1.90 6.60 -10.87
N HIS A 126 -1.46 7.68 -11.54
CA HIS A 126 -1.82 7.92 -12.94
C HIS A 126 -1.19 6.90 -13.91
N ASN A 127 0.01 6.40 -13.58
CA ASN A 127 0.64 5.31 -14.32
C ASN A 127 -0.10 3.99 -14.10
N GLN A 128 -0.54 3.73 -12.87
CA GLN A 128 -1.34 2.53 -12.57
C GLN A 128 -2.66 2.50 -13.31
N LEU A 129 -3.36 3.66 -13.40
CA LEU A 129 -4.62 3.78 -14.15
C LEU A 129 -4.43 3.45 -15.64
N ALA A 130 -3.27 3.79 -16.21
CA ALA A 130 -2.95 3.47 -17.60
C ALA A 130 -2.47 2.03 -17.80
N VAL A 131 -1.70 1.48 -16.85
CA VAL A 131 -1.11 0.15 -16.94
C VAL A 131 -2.12 -0.96 -16.63
N GLY A 132 -3.04 -0.74 -15.69
CA GLY A 132 -3.99 -1.77 -15.24
C GLY A 132 -4.78 -2.43 -16.38
N PRO A 133 -5.48 -1.68 -17.27
CA PRO A 133 -6.15 -2.28 -18.40
C PRO A 133 -5.21 -3.02 -19.36
N VAL A 134 -3.97 -2.54 -19.49
CA VAL A 134 -2.97 -3.15 -20.39
C VAL A 134 -2.48 -4.51 -19.90
N VAL A 135 -2.26 -4.67 -18.59
CA VAL A 135 -1.83 -5.98 -18.05
C VAL A 135 -2.94 -7.02 -18.15
N GLU A 136 -4.20 -6.61 -18.02
CA GLU A 136 -5.35 -7.48 -18.29
C GLU A 136 -5.42 -7.90 -19.76
N GLU A 137 -5.25 -6.96 -20.72
CA GLU A 137 -5.21 -7.23 -22.14
C GLU A 137 -4.08 -8.21 -22.50
N LEU A 138 -2.89 -8.01 -21.91
CA LEU A 138 -1.70 -8.84 -22.15
C LEU A 138 -1.73 -10.17 -21.40
N LYS A 139 -2.74 -10.44 -20.59
CA LYS A 139 -2.82 -11.61 -19.69
C LYS A 139 -1.53 -11.74 -18.87
N LEU A 140 -1.10 -10.65 -18.27
CA LEU A 140 0.16 -10.57 -17.52
C LEU A 140 -0.14 -10.50 -16.04
N LEU A 141 0.07 -11.62 -15.32
CA LEU A 141 -0.14 -11.66 -13.88
C LEU A 141 0.74 -10.60 -13.21
N THR A 142 0.07 -9.67 -12.53
CA THR A 142 0.64 -8.42 -12.04
C THR A 142 0.29 -8.20 -10.59
N ILE A 143 1.30 -7.82 -9.78
CA ILE A 143 1.11 -7.35 -8.41
C ILE A 143 1.56 -5.90 -8.32
N MET A 144 0.60 -4.97 -8.24
CA MET A 144 0.90 -3.56 -7.95
C MET A 144 1.37 -3.45 -6.49
N THR A 145 2.61 -3.04 -6.30
CA THR A 145 3.23 -3.01 -4.96
C THR A 145 3.08 -1.68 -4.25
N GLU A 146 2.56 -0.67 -4.93
CA GLU A 146 2.39 0.68 -4.40
C GLU A 146 1.14 1.34 -5.01
N GLY A 147 0.73 2.47 -4.46
CA GLY A 147 -0.24 3.40 -5.05
C GLY A 147 -1.71 2.98 -5.06
N CYS A 148 -2.01 1.76 -5.30
CA CYS A 148 -3.34 1.08 -5.36
C CYS A 148 -4.58 1.99 -5.25
N ILE A 149 -4.71 2.95 -6.19
CA ILE A 149 -5.82 3.89 -6.21
C ILE A 149 -7.16 3.16 -6.45
N ASP A 150 -8.17 3.47 -5.64
CA ASP A 150 -9.50 2.84 -5.74
C ASP A 150 -10.07 2.87 -7.14
N LYS A 151 -9.89 4.01 -7.84
CA LYS A 151 -10.35 4.18 -9.22
C LYS A 151 -9.85 3.09 -10.16
N LEU A 152 -8.64 2.55 -9.93
CA LEU A 152 -8.11 1.45 -10.75
C LEU A 152 -9.03 0.23 -10.68
N PHE A 153 -9.41 -0.18 -9.47
CA PHE A 153 -10.20 -1.38 -9.24
C PHE A 153 -11.72 -1.14 -9.27
N GLU A 154 -12.16 0.11 -9.13
CA GLU A 154 -13.59 0.43 -9.14
C GLU A 154 -14.10 0.87 -10.52
N VAL A 155 -13.22 1.45 -11.36
CA VAL A 155 -13.62 2.08 -12.63
C VAL A 155 -12.86 1.52 -13.83
N GLU A 156 -11.52 1.47 -13.77
CA GLU A 156 -10.72 1.08 -14.93
C GLU A 156 -10.67 -0.45 -15.12
N VAL A 157 -10.53 -1.21 -14.03
CA VAL A 157 -10.48 -2.67 -14.02
C VAL A 157 -11.41 -3.20 -12.91
N PRO A 158 -12.74 -3.06 -13.06
CA PRO A 158 -13.69 -3.40 -11.99
C PRO A 158 -13.82 -4.90 -11.70
N ASN A 159 -13.38 -5.74 -12.62
CA ASN A 159 -13.35 -7.20 -12.48
C ASN A 159 -11.96 -7.70 -12.87
N PRO A 160 -10.95 -7.48 -12.03
CA PRO A 160 -9.59 -7.89 -12.33
C PRO A 160 -9.49 -9.42 -12.40
N HIS A 161 -8.66 -9.93 -13.33
CA HIS A 161 -8.27 -11.33 -13.37
C HIS A 161 -6.75 -11.47 -13.16
N TYR A 162 -5.95 -10.70 -13.90
CA TYR A 162 -4.48 -10.75 -13.82
C TYR A 162 -3.91 -9.68 -12.88
N LEU A 163 -4.70 -8.72 -12.46
CA LEU A 163 -4.25 -7.56 -11.68
C LEU A 163 -4.55 -7.74 -10.18
N PHE A 164 -3.52 -7.59 -9.35
CA PHE A 164 -3.59 -7.60 -7.89
C PHE A 164 -2.98 -6.33 -7.30
N GLY A 165 -3.47 -5.88 -6.14
CA GLY A 165 -2.92 -4.78 -5.37
C GLY A 165 -2.40 -5.23 -4.01
N MET A 166 -1.16 -4.89 -3.68
CA MET A 166 -0.48 -5.32 -2.46
C MET A 166 -0.60 -4.33 -1.30
N THR A 167 -0.74 -3.04 -1.60
CA THR A 167 -0.87 -1.99 -0.59
C THR A 167 -2.33 -1.71 -0.24
N ASN A 168 -2.55 -1.02 0.88
CA ASN A 168 -3.86 -0.46 1.17
C ASN A 168 -4.30 0.45 0.04
N ILE A 169 -5.60 0.48 -0.19
CA ILE A 169 -6.21 1.36 -1.16
C ILE A 169 -6.25 2.81 -0.63
N LEU A 170 -6.29 3.76 -1.54
CA LEU A 170 -6.20 5.18 -1.23
C LEU A 170 -7.36 5.70 -0.35
N SER A 171 -8.55 5.11 -0.46
CA SER A 171 -9.66 5.41 0.47
C SER A 171 -9.28 5.15 1.92
N ALA A 172 -8.48 4.11 2.20
CA ALA A 172 -7.99 3.85 3.55
C ALA A 172 -7.13 5.00 4.07
N ASP A 173 -6.28 5.61 3.25
CA ASP A 173 -5.44 6.75 3.66
C ASP A 173 -6.28 7.98 4.00
N GLY A 174 -7.23 8.34 3.14
CA GLY A 174 -8.10 9.50 3.36
C GLY A 174 -9.01 9.33 4.57
N VAL A 175 -9.71 8.19 4.66
CA VAL A 175 -10.61 7.90 5.78
C VAL A 175 -9.86 7.78 7.10
N THR A 176 -8.71 7.12 7.11
CA THR A 176 -7.85 7.01 8.30
C THR A 176 -7.37 8.37 8.77
N THR A 177 -7.00 9.26 7.86
CA THR A 177 -6.59 10.63 8.21
C THR A 177 -7.72 11.34 8.95
N ALA A 178 -8.95 11.31 8.45
CA ALA A 178 -10.09 11.93 9.11
C ALA A 178 -10.44 11.28 10.47
N LEU A 179 -10.40 9.94 10.55
CA LEU A 179 -10.61 9.20 11.81
C LEU A 179 -9.57 9.54 12.86
N ALA A 180 -8.31 9.61 12.46
CA ALA A 180 -7.21 9.92 13.35
C ALA A 180 -7.27 11.37 13.85
N ILE A 181 -7.62 12.33 12.99
CA ILE A 181 -7.85 13.72 13.37
C ILE A 181 -8.99 13.80 14.38
N ALA A 182 -10.13 13.19 14.08
CA ALA A 182 -11.29 13.22 14.97
C ALA A 182 -11.00 12.60 16.35
N LYS A 183 -10.17 11.56 16.40
CA LYS A 183 -9.76 10.93 17.65
C LYS A 183 -8.73 11.76 18.44
N ALA A 184 -7.75 12.33 17.73
CA ALA A 184 -6.66 13.06 18.36
C ALA A 184 -7.03 14.51 18.72
N TRP A 185 -7.86 15.14 17.91
CA TRP A 185 -8.19 16.57 17.97
C TRP A 185 -9.67 16.82 17.64
N PRO A 186 -10.61 16.36 18.48
CA PRO A 186 -12.06 16.44 18.21
C PRO A 186 -12.58 17.88 18.16
N ASP A 187 -11.81 18.85 18.64
CA ASP A 187 -12.12 20.28 18.70
C ASP A 187 -11.72 21.05 17.42
N VAL A 188 -11.10 20.39 16.44
CA VAL A 188 -10.70 21.00 15.17
C VAL A 188 -11.92 21.54 14.42
N LYS A 189 -11.85 22.83 14.03
CA LYS A 189 -12.89 23.52 13.27
C LYS A 189 -12.42 23.99 11.90
N ARG A 190 -11.18 24.48 11.82
CA ARG A 190 -10.64 25.14 10.63
C ARG A 190 -9.55 24.29 9.98
N ILE A 191 -9.87 23.71 8.86
CA ILE A 191 -8.98 22.78 8.17
C ILE A 191 -8.48 23.45 6.88
N ALA A 192 -7.18 23.48 6.69
CA ALA A 192 -6.58 23.79 5.41
C ALA A 192 -6.11 22.52 4.72
N VAL A 193 -6.18 22.52 3.40
CA VAL A 193 -5.77 21.39 2.56
C VAL A 193 -4.70 21.87 1.57
N ILE A 194 -3.60 21.15 1.50
CA ILE A 194 -2.57 21.34 0.47
C ILE A 194 -2.25 19.99 -0.14
N ASN A 195 -2.74 19.72 -1.34
CA ASN A 195 -2.59 18.42 -2.01
C ASN A 195 -1.96 18.57 -3.40
N PRO A 196 -1.32 17.50 -3.92
CA PRO A 196 -0.87 17.47 -5.30
C PRO A 196 -2.06 17.38 -6.26
N ASP A 197 -2.02 18.17 -7.34
CA ASP A 197 -3.11 18.27 -8.31
C ASP A 197 -3.05 17.18 -9.38
N TYR A 198 -3.44 15.97 -9.00
CA TYR A 198 -3.66 14.85 -9.91
C TYR A 198 -4.59 13.81 -9.25
N ALA A 199 -4.86 12.69 -9.94
CA ALA A 199 -5.84 11.70 -9.49
C ALA A 199 -5.68 11.28 -8.03
N PHE A 200 -4.45 10.99 -7.57
CA PHE A 200 -4.19 10.57 -6.19
C PHE A 200 -4.62 11.63 -5.16
N GLY A 201 -4.14 12.89 -5.31
CA GLY A 201 -4.48 13.95 -4.36
C GLY A 201 -5.97 14.26 -4.33
N ARG A 202 -6.63 14.25 -5.50
CA ARG A 202 -8.06 14.50 -5.63
C ARG A 202 -8.89 13.39 -4.95
N TRP A 203 -8.52 12.12 -5.14
CA TRP A 203 -9.20 10.99 -4.50
C TRP A 203 -8.95 10.91 -3.00
N PHE A 204 -7.72 11.21 -2.56
CA PHE A 204 -7.43 11.31 -1.13
C PHE A 204 -8.37 12.32 -0.45
N GLN A 205 -8.45 13.55 -0.99
CA GLN A 205 -9.28 14.61 -0.43
C GLN A 205 -10.76 14.24 -0.40
N LEU A 206 -11.25 13.62 -1.47
CA LEU A 206 -12.61 13.15 -1.55
C LEU A 206 -13.00 12.23 -0.38
N HIS A 207 -12.12 11.31 -0.01
CA HIS A 207 -12.34 10.40 1.11
C HIS A 207 -12.18 11.09 2.47
N VAL A 208 -11.22 12.01 2.59
CA VAL A 208 -11.08 12.86 3.78
C VAL A 208 -12.38 13.63 4.02
N ASP A 209 -12.92 14.28 2.99
CA ASP A 209 -14.13 15.11 3.11
C ASP A 209 -15.36 14.29 3.48
N ALA A 210 -15.58 13.15 2.82
CA ALA A 210 -16.71 12.28 3.14
C ALA A 210 -16.68 11.79 4.60
N ALA A 211 -15.50 11.44 5.10
CA ALA A 211 -15.33 11.01 6.48
C ALA A 211 -15.41 12.19 7.47
N ARG A 212 -14.78 13.33 7.14
CA ARG A 212 -14.80 14.55 7.94
C ARG A 212 -16.22 15.05 8.24
N GLU A 213 -17.08 15.09 7.22
CA GLU A 213 -18.48 15.53 7.37
C GLU A 213 -19.25 14.73 8.42
N LYS A 214 -18.89 13.45 8.59
CA LYS A 214 -19.51 12.57 9.61
C LYS A 214 -18.85 12.66 10.98
N LEU A 215 -17.52 12.80 11.02
CA LEU A 215 -16.72 12.68 12.23
C LEU A 215 -16.47 14.01 12.94
N LEU A 216 -16.38 15.10 12.19
CA LEU A 216 -16.08 16.44 12.67
C LEU A 216 -17.19 17.41 12.20
N PRO A 217 -18.45 17.21 12.65
CA PRO A 217 -19.55 18.07 12.24
C PRO A 217 -19.29 19.52 12.70
N GLY A 218 -19.45 20.47 11.79
CA GLY A 218 -19.15 21.88 12.04
C GLY A 218 -17.67 22.27 11.86
N SER A 219 -16.82 21.37 11.36
CA SER A 219 -15.53 21.75 10.78
C SER A 219 -15.72 22.26 9.36
N GLU A 220 -14.87 23.18 8.93
CA GLU A 220 -14.89 23.78 7.60
C GLU A 220 -13.51 23.72 6.92
N ILE A 221 -13.50 23.60 5.59
CA ILE A 221 -12.27 23.77 4.80
C ILE A 221 -12.07 25.27 4.54
N VAL A 222 -11.15 25.88 5.28
CA VAL A 222 -10.90 27.32 5.22
C VAL A 222 -9.88 27.70 4.14
N SER A 223 -9.12 26.76 3.63
CA SER A 223 -8.20 26.93 2.51
C SER A 223 -8.03 25.61 1.79
N GLU A 224 -8.18 25.65 0.49
CA GLU A 224 -7.95 24.52 -0.39
C GLU A 224 -6.93 24.95 -1.45
N VAL A 225 -5.83 24.22 -1.52
CA VAL A 225 -4.69 24.49 -2.38
C VAL A 225 -4.29 23.23 -3.12
N TRP A 226 -4.16 23.34 -4.42
CA TRP A 226 -3.76 22.28 -5.33
C TRP A 226 -2.43 22.64 -6.01
N ALA A 227 -1.39 21.88 -5.70
CA ALA A 227 -0.08 22.09 -6.24
C ALA A 227 0.13 21.24 -7.50
N PRO A 228 0.43 21.85 -8.66
CA PRO A 228 0.68 21.11 -9.90
C PRO A 228 1.68 19.97 -9.70
N PHE A 229 1.31 18.76 -10.10
CA PHE A 229 2.14 17.55 -9.98
C PHE A 229 2.73 17.20 -11.35
N PRO A 230 4.01 16.74 -11.43
CA PRO A 230 4.99 16.57 -10.33
C PRO A 230 5.92 17.80 -10.12
N ASN A 231 5.65 18.90 -10.77
CA ASN A 231 6.66 19.93 -11.03
C ASN A 231 6.65 21.13 -10.07
N THR A 232 5.84 21.14 -9.01
CA THR A 232 5.87 22.24 -8.04
C THR A 232 7.13 22.16 -7.18
N ALA A 233 8.02 23.14 -7.36
CA ALA A 233 9.23 23.33 -6.56
C ALA A 233 9.09 24.48 -5.55
N ASP A 234 8.30 25.52 -5.88
CA ASP A 234 8.03 26.67 -5.03
C ASP A 234 6.61 26.62 -4.46
N PHE A 235 6.53 26.54 -3.14
CA PHE A 235 5.28 26.49 -2.38
C PHE A 235 4.94 27.82 -1.68
N THR A 236 5.70 28.87 -1.89
CA THR A 236 5.56 30.15 -1.17
C THR A 236 4.12 30.70 -1.23
N SER A 237 3.52 30.76 -2.42
CA SER A 237 2.15 31.25 -2.61
C SER A 237 1.11 30.34 -1.94
N HIS A 238 1.31 29.03 -2.04
CA HIS A 238 0.45 28.02 -1.44
C HIS A 238 0.46 28.11 0.10
N ILE A 239 1.65 28.23 0.68
CA ILE A 239 1.84 28.36 2.13
C ILE A 239 1.28 29.69 2.63
N THR A 240 1.54 30.80 1.93
CA THR A 240 1.03 32.14 2.29
C THR A 240 -0.48 32.16 2.33
N LYS A 241 -1.16 31.60 1.31
CA LYS A 241 -2.61 31.46 1.28
C LYS A 241 -3.12 30.63 2.46
N THR A 242 -2.47 29.52 2.77
CA THR A 242 -2.83 28.65 3.89
C THR A 242 -2.68 29.36 5.23
N VAL A 243 -1.56 30.03 5.47
CA VAL A 243 -1.32 30.80 6.72
C VAL A 243 -2.34 31.91 6.91
N ALA A 244 -2.69 32.64 5.82
CA ALA A 244 -3.69 33.71 5.87
C ALA A 244 -5.09 33.21 6.28
N ALA A 245 -5.42 31.97 5.94
CA ALA A 245 -6.68 31.35 6.33
C ALA A 245 -6.78 30.95 7.82
N ARG A 246 -5.66 31.02 8.58
CA ARG A 246 -5.60 30.70 10.01
C ARG A 246 -6.24 29.34 10.34
N PRO A 247 -5.76 28.24 9.77
CA PRO A 247 -6.29 26.92 10.08
C PRO A 247 -5.83 26.41 11.45
N ASP A 248 -6.61 25.53 12.06
CA ASP A 248 -6.21 24.73 13.24
C ASP A 248 -5.26 23.60 12.83
N ILE A 249 -5.47 23.09 11.61
CA ILE A 249 -4.74 21.95 11.06
C ILE A 249 -4.56 22.07 9.55
N VAL A 250 -3.42 21.62 9.07
CA VAL A 250 -3.15 21.39 7.64
C VAL A 250 -3.21 19.89 7.34
N VAL A 251 -4.04 19.51 6.39
CA VAL A 251 -4.13 18.15 5.87
C VAL A 251 -3.44 18.09 4.51
N THR A 252 -2.60 17.08 4.30
CA THR A 252 -1.87 16.94 3.04
C THR A 252 -1.70 15.47 2.64
N SER A 253 -1.83 15.21 1.34
CA SER A 253 -1.47 13.95 0.69
C SER A 253 -0.18 14.07 -0.12
N MET A 254 0.59 15.12 0.06
CA MET A 254 1.89 15.23 -0.60
C MET A 254 2.83 14.10 -0.20
N TRP A 255 3.67 13.68 -1.10
CA TRP A 255 4.61 12.60 -0.93
C TRP A 255 5.94 12.86 -1.66
N GLY A 256 6.93 12.04 -1.38
CA GLY A 256 8.23 12.08 -2.04
C GLY A 256 8.95 13.42 -1.91
N GLY A 257 9.73 13.77 -2.92
CA GLY A 257 10.51 15.02 -2.95
C GLY A 257 9.64 16.27 -2.96
N MET A 258 8.42 16.20 -3.48
CA MET A 258 7.46 17.30 -3.44
C MET A 258 7.06 17.63 -2.00
N TYR A 259 6.82 16.62 -1.17
CA TYR A 259 6.57 16.85 0.26
C TYR A 259 7.79 17.44 0.96
N VAL A 260 9.00 16.95 0.66
CA VAL A 260 10.24 17.49 1.26
C VAL A 260 10.39 18.99 0.94
N SER A 261 10.13 19.38 -0.32
CA SER A 261 10.19 20.78 -0.76
C SER A 261 9.12 21.63 -0.06
N PHE A 262 7.87 21.17 -0.04
CA PHE A 262 6.79 21.83 0.71
C PHE A 262 7.14 21.99 2.19
N TYR A 263 7.59 20.91 2.81
CA TYR A 263 7.87 20.89 4.24
C TYR A 263 8.94 21.92 4.63
N LYS A 264 10.08 21.92 3.95
CA LYS A 264 11.18 22.84 4.24
C LYS A 264 10.76 24.31 4.11
N GLN A 265 9.97 24.63 3.10
CA GLN A 265 9.43 25.97 2.91
C GLN A 265 8.38 26.31 3.96
N ALA A 266 7.47 25.41 4.29
CA ALA A 266 6.46 25.59 5.32
C ALA A 266 7.08 25.81 6.71
N LEU A 267 8.16 25.11 7.04
CA LEU A 267 8.95 25.33 8.24
C LEU A 267 9.50 26.76 8.29
N GLY A 268 10.16 27.21 7.20
CA GLY A 268 10.70 28.57 7.07
C GLY A 268 9.64 29.65 7.21
N HIS A 269 8.45 29.46 6.67
CA HIS A 269 7.30 30.37 6.79
C HIS A 269 6.57 30.27 8.14
N GLY A 270 6.97 29.36 9.04
CA GLY A 270 6.39 29.20 10.37
C GLY A 270 4.97 28.62 10.36
N LEU A 271 4.58 27.88 9.33
CA LEU A 271 3.27 27.25 9.25
C LEU A 271 3.00 26.32 10.42
N PHE A 272 3.96 25.47 10.78
CA PHE A 272 3.84 24.47 11.84
C PHE A 272 3.87 25.05 13.28
N ARG A 273 4.18 26.35 13.42
CA ARG A 273 3.98 27.07 14.71
C ARG A 273 2.55 27.57 14.87
N ARG A 274 1.75 27.54 13.82
CA ARG A 274 0.40 28.13 13.77
C ARG A 274 -0.69 27.10 13.54
N ALA A 275 -0.36 25.96 12.91
CA ALA A 275 -1.30 24.91 12.61
C ALA A 275 -0.66 23.54 12.83
N ARG A 276 -1.45 22.58 13.29
CA ARG A 276 -1.06 21.17 13.34
C ARG A 276 -0.90 20.61 11.93
N LEU A 277 -0.15 19.53 11.79
CA LEU A 277 0.04 18.84 10.52
C LEU A 277 -0.54 17.43 10.60
N ALA A 278 -1.29 17.02 9.60
CA ALA A 278 -1.80 15.66 9.44
C ALA A 278 -1.70 15.15 8.01
N GLY A 279 -1.43 13.86 7.87
CA GLY A 279 -1.45 13.17 6.60
C GLY A 279 -1.06 11.71 6.77
N ASN A 280 -1.80 10.80 6.12
CA ASN A 280 -1.57 9.37 6.29
C ASN A 280 -0.45 8.80 5.40
N ILE A 281 0.16 9.60 4.54
CA ILE A 281 1.18 9.11 3.60
C ILE A 281 2.50 9.86 3.69
N ASN A 282 2.59 10.87 4.55
CA ASN A 282 3.73 11.77 4.57
C ASN A 282 4.91 11.27 5.44
N PHE A 283 4.76 10.13 6.13
CA PHE A 283 5.76 9.64 7.08
C PHE A 283 6.59 8.44 6.57
N GLY A 284 6.48 8.05 5.32
CA GLY A 284 7.21 6.90 4.78
C GLY A 284 8.72 7.12 4.68
N VAL A 285 9.14 7.81 3.62
CA VAL A 285 10.57 8.09 3.33
C VAL A 285 10.98 9.52 3.69
N VAL A 286 10.01 10.40 3.90
CA VAL A 286 10.22 11.83 4.05
C VAL A 286 11.01 12.20 5.31
N PRO A 287 10.76 11.62 6.50
CA PRO A 287 11.56 11.92 7.68
C PRO A 287 13.04 11.63 7.49
N GLN A 288 13.40 10.58 6.73
CA GLN A 288 14.81 10.28 6.43
C GLN A 288 15.48 11.39 5.60
N ALA A 289 14.73 12.08 4.74
CA ALA A 289 15.23 13.19 3.91
C ALA A 289 15.22 14.55 4.64
N ILE A 290 14.39 14.70 5.67
CA ILE A 290 14.25 15.94 6.45
C ILE A 290 15.14 15.91 7.70
N GLY A 291 15.34 14.73 8.27
CA GLY A 291 16.08 14.56 9.52
C GLY A 291 15.25 14.93 10.75
N LYS A 292 15.93 15.49 11.77
CA LYS A 292 15.30 15.89 13.04
C LYS A 292 14.50 17.21 12.95
N ASP A 293 14.55 17.90 11.81
CA ASP A 293 13.73 19.09 11.59
C ASP A 293 12.25 18.75 11.32
N HIS A 294 11.90 17.47 11.14
CA HIS A 294 10.49 17.05 11.05
C HIS A 294 9.77 17.39 12.36
N PRO A 295 8.58 18.05 12.32
CA PRO A 295 7.91 18.50 13.54
C PRO A 295 7.53 17.33 14.42
N GLU A 296 7.77 17.44 15.72
CA GLU A 296 7.20 16.52 16.69
C GLU A 296 5.69 16.72 16.81
N GLY A 297 4.97 15.63 17.05
CA GLY A 297 3.52 15.66 17.23
C GLY A 297 2.72 15.84 15.94
N ALA A 298 3.33 15.81 14.76
CA ALA A 298 2.59 15.69 13.52
C ALA A 298 1.87 14.35 13.47
N LEU A 299 0.60 14.35 13.09
CA LEU A 299 -0.15 13.13 12.84
C LEU A 299 0.38 12.52 11.55
N ALA A 300 1.07 11.42 11.70
CA ALA A 300 1.90 10.82 10.70
C ALA A 300 1.44 9.40 10.39
N GLY A 301 1.01 9.16 9.19
CA GLY A 301 0.72 7.84 8.68
C GLY A 301 1.66 7.47 7.55
N VAL A 302 1.57 6.23 7.14
CA VAL A 302 2.24 5.69 5.97
C VAL A 302 1.24 4.96 5.10
N HIS A 303 1.34 5.15 3.82
CA HIS A 303 0.66 4.27 2.89
C HIS A 303 1.10 2.82 3.14
N SER A 304 0.19 1.87 3.06
CA SER A 304 0.55 0.45 3.25
C SER A 304 0.85 -0.04 4.67
N ASN A 305 0.59 0.74 5.72
CA ASN A 305 0.61 0.26 7.11
C ASN A 305 1.98 -0.15 7.67
N TYR A 306 3.09 0.23 7.07
CA TYR A 306 4.41 -0.17 7.51
C TYR A 306 5.29 1.01 7.92
N HIS A 307 5.83 0.94 9.13
CA HIS A 307 6.97 1.74 9.58
C HIS A 307 7.96 0.82 10.30
N PHE A 308 9.22 0.91 9.95
CA PHE A 308 10.25 -0.06 10.37
C PHE A 308 10.47 -0.16 11.88
N THR A 309 10.14 0.88 12.66
CA THR A 309 10.25 0.86 14.13
C THR A 309 9.07 0.13 14.79
N TYR A 310 8.03 -0.20 14.03
CA TYR A 310 6.82 -0.78 14.58
C TYR A 310 6.37 -1.99 13.78
N ALA A 311 6.33 -3.12 14.46
CA ALA A 311 5.68 -4.32 13.97
C ALA A 311 4.53 -4.72 14.90
N PRO A 312 3.39 -5.22 14.38
CA PRO A 312 2.35 -5.81 15.22
C PRO A 312 2.91 -6.99 16.01
N ALA A 313 2.25 -7.32 17.11
CA ALA A 313 2.53 -8.55 17.82
C ALA A 313 2.41 -9.74 16.85
N GLY A 314 3.42 -10.61 16.79
CA GLY A 314 3.53 -11.71 15.83
C GLY A 314 4.38 -11.40 14.59
N ALA A 315 4.34 -10.19 14.07
CA ALA A 315 5.18 -9.79 12.93
C ALA A 315 6.58 -9.26 13.32
N SER A 316 6.85 -9.11 14.60
CA SER A 316 8.09 -8.51 15.10
C SER A 316 9.36 -9.24 14.60
N THR A 317 9.34 -10.57 14.53
CA THR A 317 10.47 -11.36 14.02
C THR A 317 10.66 -11.15 12.53
N ALA A 318 9.59 -11.14 11.73
CA ALA A 318 9.65 -10.89 10.29
C ALA A 318 10.15 -9.48 10.00
N ASN A 319 9.66 -8.47 10.74
CA ASN A 319 10.12 -7.10 10.60
C ASN A 319 11.60 -6.94 10.99
N LYS A 320 12.01 -7.48 12.13
CA LYS A 320 13.40 -7.43 12.57
C LYS A 320 14.34 -8.01 11.52
N ARG A 321 14.04 -9.22 11.03
CA ARG A 321 14.81 -9.87 9.97
C ARG A 321 14.90 -9.02 8.71
N PHE A 322 13.78 -8.46 8.26
CA PHE A 322 13.73 -7.61 7.07
C PHE A 322 14.56 -6.34 7.26
N VAL A 323 14.41 -5.63 8.39
CA VAL A 323 15.20 -4.43 8.69
C VAL A 323 16.70 -4.73 8.73
N GLU A 324 17.11 -5.81 9.42
CA GLU A 324 18.52 -6.22 9.52
C GLU A 324 19.09 -6.59 8.14
N ALA A 325 18.35 -7.34 7.32
CA ALA A 325 18.78 -7.72 5.98
C ALA A 325 18.89 -6.49 5.05
N TYR A 326 17.91 -5.59 5.11
CA TYR A 326 17.88 -4.36 4.32
C TYR A 326 19.03 -3.44 4.70
N GLN A 327 19.27 -3.20 6.00
CA GLN A 327 20.38 -2.39 6.49
C GLN A 327 21.74 -2.99 6.14
N LYS A 328 21.90 -4.31 6.30
CA LYS A 328 23.12 -5.02 5.92
C LYS A 328 23.45 -4.84 4.44
N ARG A 329 22.43 -4.82 3.58
CA ARG A 329 22.59 -4.76 2.13
C ARG A 329 22.86 -3.34 1.63
N TRP A 330 22.21 -2.32 2.20
CA TRP A 330 22.24 -0.93 1.66
C TRP A 330 22.63 0.14 2.68
N ASN A 331 22.85 -0.21 3.94
CA ASN A 331 23.11 0.75 5.03
C ASN A 331 22.02 1.84 5.16
N GLU A 332 20.76 1.46 4.94
CA GLU A 332 19.59 2.32 4.98
C GLU A 332 18.45 1.66 5.77
N TYR A 333 17.50 2.44 6.27
CA TYR A 333 16.27 1.92 6.84
C TYR A 333 15.23 1.68 5.75
N PRO A 334 14.51 0.52 5.80
CA PRO A 334 13.50 0.24 4.79
C PRO A 334 12.27 1.15 4.96
N SER A 335 11.67 1.51 3.83
CA SER A 335 10.40 2.21 3.77
C SER A 335 9.23 1.25 3.57
N TYR A 336 8.00 1.77 3.65
CA TYR A 336 6.81 1.01 3.33
C TYR A 336 6.78 0.53 1.86
N ALA A 337 7.36 1.29 0.93
CA ALA A 337 7.48 0.87 -0.47
C ALA A 337 8.44 -0.32 -0.63
N ALA A 338 9.53 -0.33 0.13
CA ALA A 338 10.44 -1.48 0.17
C ALA A 338 9.76 -2.72 0.76
N GLU A 339 9.02 -2.55 1.85
CA GLU A 339 8.28 -3.64 2.49
C GLU A 339 7.22 -4.22 1.54
N ALA A 340 6.42 -3.37 0.90
CA ALA A 340 5.35 -3.81 0.02
C ALA A 340 5.89 -4.60 -1.20
N ALA A 341 6.98 -4.14 -1.79
CA ALA A 341 7.63 -4.85 -2.89
C ALA A 341 8.24 -6.19 -2.45
N TYR A 342 8.88 -6.20 -1.27
CA TYR A 342 9.41 -7.42 -0.65
C TYR A 342 8.31 -8.44 -0.37
N THR A 343 7.26 -8.02 0.34
CA THR A 343 6.12 -8.89 0.70
C THR A 343 5.34 -9.34 -0.52
N GLY A 344 5.19 -8.49 -1.54
CA GLY A 344 4.53 -8.83 -2.80
C GLY A 344 5.19 -9.99 -3.53
N LEU A 345 6.52 -10.06 -3.54
CA LEU A 345 7.24 -11.17 -4.17
C LEU A 345 7.12 -12.47 -3.34
N TYR A 346 7.08 -12.38 -2.01
CA TYR A 346 6.81 -13.54 -1.16
C TYR A 346 5.35 -14.02 -1.25
N LEU A 347 4.40 -13.11 -1.46
CA LEU A 347 3.01 -13.45 -1.74
C LEU A 347 2.92 -14.28 -3.03
N PHE A 348 3.56 -13.83 -4.09
CA PHE A 348 3.65 -14.57 -5.36
C PHE A 348 4.29 -15.94 -5.17
N LYS A 349 5.47 -16.01 -4.50
CA LYS A 349 6.14 -17.29 -4.19
C LYS A 349 5.20 -18.26 -3.49
N THR A 350 4.50 -17.79 -2.46
CA THR A 350 3.56 -18.62 -1.68
C THR A 350 2.43 -19.14 -2.54
N ALA A 351 1.89 -18.31 -3.44
CA ALA A 351 0.83 -18.72 -4.37
C ALA A 351 1.32 -19.79 -5.35
N VAL A 352 2.52 -19.63 -5.91
CA VAL A 352 3.15 -20.63 -6.79
C VAL A 352 3.36 -21.97 -6.06
N GLU A 353 3.84 -21.94 -4.81
CA GLU A 353 4.04 -23.14 -4.01
C GLU A 353 2.74 -23.89 -3.71
N LYS A 354 1.68 -23.14 -3.37
CA LYS A 354 0.35 -23.71 -3.14
C LYS A 354 -0.24 -24.29 -4.42
N ALA A 355 -0.13 -23.59 -5.55
CA ALA A 355 -0.61 -24.05 -6.84
C ALA A 355 0.13 -25.32 -7.30
N ASN A 356 1.45 -25.37 -7.14
CA ASN A 356 2.27 -26.56 -7.42
C ASN A 356 1.82 -27.75 -6.56
N LYS A 357 1.63 -27.53 -5.26
CA LYS A 357 1.18 -28.61 -4.35
C LYS A 357 -0.21 -29.13 -4.75
N GLN A 358 -1.14 -28.24 -5.09
CA GLN A 358 -2.49 -28.60 -5.50
C GLN A 358 -2.52 -29.37 -6.82
N ALA A 359 -1.63 -29.02 -7.77
CA ALA A 359 -1.48 -29.73 -9.03
C ALA A 359 -0.71 -31.06 -8.93
N GLY A 360 -0.23 -31.44 -7.74
CA GLY A 360 0.57 -32.64 -7.56
C GLY A 360 2.00 -32.56 -8.09
N GLY A 361 2.50 -31.33 -8.38
CA GLY A 361 3.85 -31.04 -8.86
C GLY A 361 3.87 -30.28 -10.20
N GLY A 362 5.07 -29.96 -10.70
CA GLY A 362 5.26 -29.21 -11.92
C GLY A 362 5.19 -27.68 -11.75
N TRP A 363 5.45 -26.96 -12.82
CA TRP A 363 5.25 -25.50 -12.82
C TRP A 363 3.76 -25.20 -13.04
N PRO A 364 3.10 -24.44 -12.15
CA PRO A 364 1.68 -24.16 -12.28
C PRO A 364 1.41 -23.16 -13.41
N GLU A 365 0.25 -23.31 -14.06
CA GLU A 365 -0.30 -22.33 -14.97
C GLU A 365 -0.76 -21.06 -14.22
N ASP A 366 -0.80 -19.92 -14.92
CA ASP A 366 -1.14 -18.63 -14.31
C ASP A 366 -2.50 -18.64 -13.60
N ASP A 367 -3.52 -19.25 -14.19
CA ASP A 367 -4.86 -19.36 -13.58
C ASP A 367 -4.84 -20.15 -12.25
N ALA A 368 -3.97 -21.15 -12.13
CA ALA A 368 -3.80 -21.88 -10.89
C ALA A 368 -3.11 -21.01 -9.80
N VAL A 369 -2.14 -20.16 -10.20
CA VAL A 369 -1.49 -19.19 -9.30
C VAL A 369 -2.48 -18.11 -8.87
N ILE A 370 -3.25 -17.54 -9.81
CA ILE A 370 -4.31 -16.55 -9.57
C ILE A 370 -5.30 -17.07 -8.53
N LYS A 371 -5.79 -18.30 -8.72
CA LYS A 371 -6.70 -18.94 -7.76
C LYS A 371 -6.12 -19.08 -6.36
N GLN A 372 -4.80 -19.24 -6.22
CA GLN A 372 -4.14 -19.26 -4.92
C GLN A 372 -3.91 -17.88 -4.34
N LEU A 373 -3.78 -16.84 -5.16
CA LEU A 373 -3.70 -15.45 -4.71
C LEU A 373 -5.03 -14.95 -4.15
N GLU A 374 -6.15 -15.37 -4.74
CA GLU A 374 -7.50 -15.03 -4.26
C GLU A 374 -7.74 -15.53 -2.82
N GLY A 375 -7.86 -14.63 -1.87
CA GLY A 375 -8.04 -14.94 -0.45
C GLY A 375 -6.75 -15.36 0.27
N LEU A 376 -5.59 -15.30 -0.39
CA LEU A 376 -4.31 -15.65 0.25
C LEU A 376 -3.98 -14.66 1.36
N SER A 377 -3.61 -15.21 2.51
CA SER A 377 -3.04 -14.44 3.62
C SER A 377 -1.61 -14.89 3.87
N ILE A 378 -0.72 -13.92 4.01
CA ILE A 378 0.66 -14.17 4.46
C ILE A 378 1.03 -13.19 5.57
N GLU A 379 1.93 -13.60 6.44
CA GLU A 379 2.52 -12.71 7.44
C GLU A 379 3.86 -12.18 6.92
N GLY A 380 3.98 -10.84 6.87
CA GLY A 380 5.15 -10.12 6.43
C GLY A 380 5.66 -9.14 7.49
N PRO A 381 6.65 -8.31 7.16
CA PRO A 381 7.17 -7.28 8.07
C PRO A 381 6.10 -6.31 8.58
N ALA A 382 5.08 -6.01 7.78
CA ALA A 382 3.94 -5.16 8.14
C ALA A 382 2.84 -5.89 8.93
N GLY A 383 2.96 -7.19 9.15
CA GLY A 383 1.93 -8.06 9.74
C GLY A 383 1.16 -8.84 8.69
N LEU A 384 -0.05 -9.28 9.07
CA LEU A 384 -0.90 -10.08 8.19
C LEU A 384 -1.42 -9.24 7.03
N VAL A 385 -1.22 -9.77 5.82
CA VAL A 385 -1.76 -9.23 4.57
C VAL A 385 -2.66 -10.28 3.96
N THR A 386 -3.90 -9.90 3.65
CA THR A 386 -4.86 -10.77 2.96
C THR A 386 -5.26 -10.12 1.64
N ILE A 387 -5.18 -10.88 0.55
CA ILE A 387 -5.73 -10.46 -0.74
C ILE A 387 -7.22 -10.77 -0.76
N ARG A 388 -8.04 -9.76 -0.91
CA ARG A 388 -9.49 -9.92 -0.99
C ARG A 388 -9.85 -10.55 -2.34
N LYS A 389 -10.58 -11.67 -2.27
CA LYS A 389 -10.90 -12.46 -3.47
C LYS A 389 -11.74 -11.69 -4.49
N GLU A 390 -12.66 -10.87 -4.02
CA GLU A 390 -13.69 -10.25 -4.85
C GLU A 390 -13.16 -9.11 -5.73
N ASP A 391 -12.00 -8.54 -5.39
CA ASP A 391 -11.45 -7.40 -6.11
C ASP A 391 -9.93 -7.36 -6.13
N HIS A 392 -9.27 -8.44 -5.72
CA HIS A 392 -7.81 -8.64 -5.78
C HIS A 392 -6.98 -7.58 -5.04
N ARG A 393 -7.56 -6.86 -4.08
CA ARG A 393 -6.86 -5.83 -3.30
C ARG A 393 -6.38 -6.35 -1.96
N ALA A 394 -5.24 -5.86 -1.49
CA ALA A 394 -4.77 -6.11 -0.13
C ALA A 394 -5.76 -5.53 0.89
N TYR A 395 -5.97 -6.27 1.95
CA TYR A 395 -6.87 -5.92 3.04
C TYR A 395 -6.11 -6.02 4.36
N LYS A 396 -5.75 -4.89 4.93
CA LYS A 396 -4.97 -4.83 6.18
C LYS A 396 -5.32 -3.58 6.98
N ASP A 397 -5.29 -3.72 8.31
CA ASP A 397 -5.51 -2.60 9.23
C ASP A 397 -4.47 -1.51 9.01
N VAL A 398 -4.83 -0.26 9.23
CA VAL A 398 -3.92 0.88 9.10
C VAL A 398 -3.46 1.35 10.47
N LYS A 399 -2.20 1.72 10.53
CA LYS A 399 -1.59 2.35 11.70
C LYS A 399 -1.24 3.80 11.41
N VAL A 400 -1.53 4.64 12.38
CA VAL A 400 -1.20 6.06 12.37
C VAL A 400 -0.56 6.41 13.70
N GLY A 401 0.56 7.10 13.65
CA GLY A 401 1.27 7.55 14.84
C GLY A 401 1.48 9.04 14.86
N PHE A 402 2.20 9.49 15.84
CA PHE A 402 2.70 10.86 15.93
C PHE A 402 4.21 10.86 15.76
N SER A 403 4.73 11.84 15.03
CA SER A 403 6.17 12.00 14.87
C SER A 403 6.86 12.36 16.18
N LYS A 404 8.05 11.79 16.41
CA LYS A 404 8.91 12.04 17.57
C LYS A 404 10.37 11.88 17.19
N ASN A 405 11.21 12.75 17.71
CA ASN A 405 12.65 12.64 17.62
C ASN A 405 13.19 11.76 18.75
N LEU A 406 13.53 10.52 18.45
CA LEU A 406 14.16 9.61 19.40
C LEU A 406 15.68 9.66 19.27
N PRO A 407 16.45 9.45 20.39
CA PRO A 407 17.92 9.52 20.39
C PRO A 407 18.58 8.55 19.41
N ASP A 408 18.01 7.36 19.26
CA ASP A 408 18.59 6.27 18.47
C ASP A 408 18.46 6.44 16.95
N TYR A 409 17.73 7.47 16.50
CA TYR A 409 17.50 7.70 15.07
C TYR A 409 17.96 9.09 14.63
N PRO A 410 18.58 9.24 13.46
CA PRO A 410 19.01 10.53 12.93
C PRO A 410 17.86 11.36 12.34
N PHE A 411 16.66 10.85 12.34
CA PHE A 411 15.43 11.46 11.81
C PHE A 411 14.23 11.12 12.69
N ALA A 412 13.11 11.80 12.49
CA ALA A 412 11.88 11.54 13.23
C ALA A 412 11.30 10.16 12.89
N VAL A 413 10.84 9.46 13.91
CA VAL A 413 10.14 8.17 13.84
C VAL A 413 8.77 8.30 14.51
N TRP A 414 7.95 7.25 14.50
CA TRP A 414 6.73 7.24 15.29
C TRP A 414 7.04 7.21 16.78
N ASP A 415 6.26 8.00 17.54
CA ASP A 415 6.19 7.89 18.98
C ASP A 415 5.59 6.51 19.36
N PRO A 416 6.35 5.61 19.96
CA PRO A 416 5.89 4.25 20.25
C PRO A 416 4.69 4.21 21.23
N GLU A 417 4.48 5.28 22.00
CA GLU A 417 3.38 5.39 22.96
C GLU A 417 2.09 5.94 22.33
N ARG A 418 2.15 6.45 21.08
CA ARG A 418 1.05 7.17 20.44
C ARG A 418 0.73 6.62 19.06
N ILE A 419 0.62 5.30 18.95
CA ILE A 419 0.22 4.62 17.71
C ILE A 419 -1.25 4.20 17.83
N MET A 420 -2.03 4.51 16.81
CA MET A 420 -3.41 4.09 16.66
C MET A 420 -3.50 3.03 15.56
N THR A 421 -4.20 1.93 15.83
CA THR A 421 -4.60 0.97 14.80
C THR A 421 -6.06 1.20 14.45
N ILE A 422 -6.34 1.34 13.17
CA ILE A 422 -7.68 1.54 12.63
C ILE A 422 -8.03 0.30 11.80
N PRO A 423 -9.04 -0.46 12.22
CA PRO A 423 -9.48 -1.65 11.48
C PRO A 423 -9.90 -1.33 10.06
N VAL A 424 -9.46 -2.13 9.10
CA VAL A 424 -9.73 -1.92 7.68
C VAL A 424 -11.23 -1.84 7.36
N GLY A 425 -12.08 -2.58 8.06
CA GLY A 425 -13.53 -2.51 7.91
C GLY A 425 -14.18 -1.18 8.31
N GLN A 426 -13.42 -0.27 8.95
CA GLN A 426 -13.86 1.09 9.23
C GLN A 426 -13.48 2.11 8.14
N MET A 427 -12.64 1.72 7.21
CA MET A 427 -12.02 2.63 6.23
C MET A 427 -12.42 2.36 4.79
N THR A 428 -12.89 1.16 4.52
CA THR A 428 -13.14 0.67 3.16
C THR A 428 -14.52 0.07 3.04
N ALA A 429 -15.19 0.32 1.91
CA ALA A 429 -16.45 -0.34 1.60
C ALA A 429 -16.30 -1.86 1.60
N PRO A 430 -17.33 -2.60 2.05
CA PRO A 430 -17.35 -4.06 1.91
C PRO A 430 -17.18 -4.48 0.44
N PRO A 431 -16.69 -5.72 0.21
CA PRO A 431 -16.65 -6.27 -1.14
C PRO A 431 -18.03 -6.18 -1.81
N ASN A 432 -18.03 -5.92 -3.11
CA ASN A 432 -19.28 -5.83 -3.91
C ASN A 432 -20.26 -4.72 -3.49
N TRP A 433 -19.86 -3.79 -2.62
CA TRP A 433 -20.61 -2.55 -2.41
C TRP A 433 -20.79 -1.85 -3.76
N SER A 434 -21.97 -1.30 -4.01
CA SER A 434 -22.36 -0.68 -5.29
C SER A 434 -21.19 0.01 -6.00
N LYS A 435 -20.54 -0.71 -6.92
CA LYS A 435 -19.42 -0.17 -7.70
C LYS A 435 -19.98 0.88 -8.65
N PRO A 436 -19.50 2.13 -8.62
CA PRO A 436 -19.85 3.08 -9.65
C PRO A 436 -19.31 2.57 -11.00
N GLY A 437 -20.17 2.49 -11.99
CA GLY A 437 -19.75 2.16 -13.35
C GLY A 437 -19.04 3.34 -14.01
N LYS A 438 -18.37 3.11 -15.15
CA LYS A 438 -17.84 4.19 -16.00
C LYS A 438 -18.98 5.18 -16.30
N GLY A 439 -18.80 6.45 -15.95
CA GLY A 439 -19.77 7.52 -16.15
C GLY A 439 -20.67 7.85 -14.95
N HIS A 440 -20.48 7.20 -13.82
CA HIS A 440 -21.17 7.60 -12.58
C HIS A 440 -20.54 8.87 -11.99
N ASN A 441 -21.41 9.79 -11.53
CA ASN A 441 -20.98 11.02 -10.84
C ASN A 441 -20.48 10.79 -9.42
N ASP A 442 -20.71 9.61 -8.86
CA ASP A 442 -20.22 9.25 -7.52
C ASP A 442 -18.88 8.50 -7.69
N PRO A 443 -17.76 9.14 -7.38
CA PRO A 443 -16.45 8.69 -7.85
C PRO A 443 -15.93 7.45 -7.11
N SER A 444 -16.47 7.09 -5.92
CA SER A 444 -15.90 6.01 -5.11
C SER A 444 -16.97 5.22 -4.38
N ALA A 445 -16.82 3.88 -4.40
CA ALA A 445 -17.65 2.96 -3.62
C ALA A 445 -17.56 3.26 -2.11
N THR A 446 -16.36 3.59 -1.62
CA THR A 446 -16.14 3.92 -0.21
C THR A 446 -16.80 5.24 0.18
N VAL A 447 -16.77 6.28 -0.66
CA VAL A 447 -17.49 7.53 -0.42
C VAL A 447 -18.99 7.30 -0.33
N ASN A 448 -19.55 6.53 -1.26
CA ASN A 448 -20.98 6.17 -1.25
C ASN A 448 -21.34 5.41 0.03
N TRP A 449 -20.52 4.45 0.42
CA TRP A 449 -20.70 3.67 1.64
C TRP A 449 -20.66 4.56 2.90
N ILE A 450 -19.70 5.48 3.00
CA ILE A 450 -19.63 6.43 4.13
C ILE A 450 -20.88 7.30 4.18
N LYS A 451 -21.29 7.90 3.08
CA LYS A 451 -22.44 8.79 3.02
C LYS A 451 -23.75 8.09 3.41
N THR A 452 -23.92 6.83 3.00
CA THR A 452 -25.18 6.09 3.17
C THR A 452 -25.22 5.23 4.42
N THR A 453 -24.11 4.66 4.85
CA THR A 453 -24.07 3.59 5.86
C THR A 453 -23.41 4.00 7.17
N TRP A 454 -22.43 4.90 7.13
CA TRP A 454 -21.78 5.33 8.37
C TRP A 454 -22.74 6.04 9.29
N LYS A 455 -23.02 5.42 10.42
CA LYS A 455 -23.68 6.09 11.54
C LYS A 455 -22.64 6.96 12.24
N LYS A 456 -23.05 8.11 12.78
CA LYS A 456 -22.19 8.92 13.64
C LYS A 456 -21.56 8.00 14.68
N ALA A 457 -20.24 8.01 14.80
CA ALA A 457 -19.58 7.36 15.91
C ALA A 457 -20.12 7.97 17.22
N GLY A 458 -20.85 7.19 18.01
CA GLY A 458 -21.41 7.64 19.29
C GLY A 458 -22.92 8.03 19.25
N ALA A 459 -23.67 7.68 18.22
CA ALA A 459 -25.15 7.75 18.25
C ALA A 459 -25.74 6.37 18.61
#